data_b0a6a1b70ecdaa43dbdef27475fdd3bc
#
_entry.id   b0a6a1b70ecdaa43dbdef27475fdd3bc
#
_cell.length_a   1.000
_cell.length_b   1.000
_cell.length_c   1.000
_cell.angle_alpha   90.00
_cell.angle_beta   90.00
_cell.angle_gamma   90.00
#
_symmetry.space_group_name_H-M   'P 1'
#
loop_
_entity.id
_entity.type
_entity.pdbx_description
1 polymer ?
#
loop_
_entity_poly.entity_id
_entity_poly.type
_entity_poly.pdbx_seq_one_letter_code
_entity_poly.pdbx_strand_id
1 'polypeptide(L)'
;ACTCGAIGCYERYAATTALVRSAQKAGLGLPDGRAIFEAAAAGDARTLAVVNAWVGEIAQGLAGLVHIFNPQLILIGGGVSAQQELLIAPLAEKVRASVMSAFAEGLELKSAALQNDAGLVGAVYYFKKHHD
;
A
#
# COMPACT_ATOMS: atom_id res chain seq x y z
N ALA A 1 0.61 16.82 -10.98
CA ALA A 1 0.71 16.12 -12.27
C ALA A 1 1.25 14.71 -12.06
N CYS A 2 0.80 13.77 -12.86
CA CYS A 2 1.27 12.39 -12.94
C CYS A 2 2.15 12.20 -14.19
N THR A 3 3.02 11.21 -14.19
CA THR A 3 3.85 10.83 -15.37
C THR A 3 3.01 10.43 -16.59
N CYS A 4 1.75 10.00 -16.38
CA CYS A 4 0.79 9.70 -17.46
C CYS A 4 0.19 10.96 -18.12
N GLY A 5 0.54 12.17 -17.68
CA GLY A 5 0.02 13.46 -18.17
C GLY A 5 -1.24 13.95 -17.43
N ALA A 6 -1.94 13.12 -16.68
CA ALA A 6 -3.15 13.52 -15.95
C ALA A 6 -2.82 14.19 -14.59
N ILE A 7 -3.85 14.77 -13.97
CA ILE A 7 -3.78 15.35 -12.63
C ILE A 7 -4.66 14.51 -11.69
N GLY A 8 -4.20 14.28 -10.45
CA GLY A 8 -4.99 13.60 -9.43
C GLY A 8 -5.01 12.08 -9.51
N CYS A 9 -4.09 11.45 -10.26
CA CYS A 9 -3.99 9.98 -10.28
C CYS A 9 -3.75 9.42 -8.88
N TYR A 10 -4.44 8.34 -8.53
CA TYR A 10 -4.33 7.65 -7.25
C TYR A 10 -2.89 7.27 -6.89
N GLU A 11 -2.08 6.84 -7.87
CA GLU A 11 -0.65 6.57 -7.71
C GLU A 11 0.10 7.74 -7.03
N ARG A 12 -0.29 8.99 -7.33
CA ARG A 12 0.36 10.20 -6.76
C ARG A 12 0.12 10.36 -5.27
N TYR A 13 -0.80 9.61 -4.70
CA TYR A 13 -1.14 9.60 -3.27
C TYR A 13 -0.74 8.30 -2.59
N ALA A 14 -0.92 7.16 -3.26
CA ALA A 14 -0.80 5.83 -2.67
C ALA A 14 0.53 5.12 -2.94
N ALA A 15 1.30 5.50 -3.98
CA ALA A 15 2.58 4.86 -4.26
C ALA A 15 3.66 5.19 -3.21
N THR A 16 4.67 4.34 -3.07
CA THR A 16 5.83 4.58 -2.17
C THR A 16 6.54 5.89 -2.48
N THR A 17 6.56 6.32 -3.75
CA THR A 17 7.08 7.63 -4.16
C THR A 17 6.29 8.79 -3.54
N ALA A 18 5.00 8.60 -3.27
CA ALA A 18 4.19 9.60 -2.58
C ALA A 18 4.56 9.68 -1.10
N LEU A 19 4.81 8.54 -0.44
CA LEU A 19 5.31 8.47 0.93
C LEU A 19 6.64 9.24 1.06
N VAL A 20 7.62 8.95 0.19
CA VAL A 20 8.92 9.63 0.18
C VAL A 20 8.76 11.13 0.00
N ARG A 21 7.92 11.56 -0.95
CA ARG A 21 7.63 12.98 -1.18
C ARG A 21 6.98 13.65 0.05
N SER A 22 6.11 12.94 0.75
CA SER A 22 5.47 13.45 1.97
C SER A 22 6.47 13.60 3.12
N ALA A 23 7.38 12.63 3.28
CA ALA A 23 8.49 12.71 4.24
C ALA A 23 9.43 13.88 3.95
N GLN A 24 9.78 14.12 2.68
CA GLN A 24 10.58 15.26 2.26
C GLN A 24 9.88 16.59 2.55
N LYS A 25 8.59 16.72 2.25
CA LYS A 25 7.78 17.90 2.55
C LYS A 25 7.69 18.17 4.07
N ALA A 26 7.67 17.13 4.87
CA ALA A 26 7.71 17.22 6.33
C ALA A 26 9.11 17.55 6.89
N GLY A 27 10.13 17.66 6.03
CA GLY A 27 11.51 17.97 6.44
C GLY A 27 12.18 16.86 7.24
N LEU A 28 11.83 15.57 6.96
CA LEU A 28 12.38 14.42 7.70
C LEU A 28 13.78 14.00 7.23
N GLY A 29 14.21 14.44 6.04
CA GLY A 29 15.55 14.11 5.51
C GLY A 29 15.76 12.63 5.15
N LEU A 30 14.69 11.84 5.09
CA LEU A 30 14.75 10.39 4.82
C LEU A 30 14.74 10.15 3.31
N PRO A 31 15.70 9.39 2.75
CA PRO A 31 15.91 9.30 1.30
C PRO A 31 14.91 8.41 0.57
N ASP A 32 14.40 7.38 1.24
CA ASP A 32 13.57 6.35 0.61
C ASP A 32 12.55 5.73 1.58
N GLY A 33 11.71 4.84 1.05
CA GLY A 33 10.66 4.18 1.84
C GLY A 33 11.22 3.29 2.94
N ARG A 34 12.39 2.67 2.74
CA ARG A 34 13.02 1.81 3.75
C ARG A 34 13.45 2.63 4.97
N ALA A 35 14.18 3.73 4.74
CA ALA A 35 14.59 4.63 5.82
C ALA A 35 13.39 5.22 6.58
N ILE A 36 12.28 5.50 5.88
CA ILE A 36 11.04 5.98 6.49
C ILE A 36 10.45 4.91 7.42
N PHE A 37 10.34 3.66 6.98
CA PHE A 37 9.81 2.60 7.82
C PHE A 37 10.74 2.24 8.99
N GLU A 38 12.07 2.28 8.80
CA GLU A 38 13.04 2.08 9.88
C GLU A 38 12.90 3.16 10.96
N ALA A 39 12.78 4.44 10.58
CA ALA A 39 12.58 5.54 11.53
C ALA A 39 11.20 5.45 12.23
N ALA A 40 10.14 5.07 11.51
CA ALA A 40 8.83 4.85 12.10
C ALA A 40 8.84 3.69 13.10
N ALA A 41 9.50 2.58 12.77
CA ALA A 41 9.67 1.42 13.66
C ALA A 41 10.49 1.76 14.91
N ALA A 42 11.43 2.70 14.80
CA ALA A 42 12.18 3.25 15.95
C ALA A 42 11.35 4.21 16.84
N GLY A 43 10.09 4.47 16.48
CA GLY A 43 9.18 5.31 17.27
C GLY A 43 9.24 6.79 16.99
N ASP A 44 9.85 7.23 15.89
CA ASP A 44 9.83 8.66 15.52
C ASP A 44 8.40 9.12 15.21
N ALA A 45 7.85 9.96 16.09
CA ALA A 45 6.45 10.39 16.03
C ALA A 45 6.10 11.17 14.76
N ARG A 46 7.03 11.95 14.21
CA ARG A 46 6.80 12.72 12.98
C ARG A 46 6.73 11.78 11.77
N THR A 47 7.61 10.80 11.73
CA THR A 47 7.64 9.78 10.68
C THR A 47 6.41 8.89 10.75
N LEU A 48 6.01 8.46 11.96
CA LEU A 48 4.77 7.70 12.17
C LEU A 48 3.54 8.46 11.68
N ALA A 49 3.45 9.77 11.92
CA ALA A 49 2.35 10.59 11.43
C ALA A 49 2.30 10.62 9.88
N VAL A 50 3.46 10.74 9.22
CA VAL A 50 3.55 10.72 7.75
C VAL A 50 3.15 9.35 7.19
N VAL A 51 3.63 8.25 7.78
CA VAL A 51 3.25 6.88 7.38
C VAL A 51 1.76 6.66 7.55
N ASN A 52 1.20 7.04 8.71
CA ASN A 52 -0.23 6.86 9.00
C ASN A 52 -1.14 7.67 8.06
N ALA A 53 -0.74 8.89 7.69
CA ALA A 53 -1.45 9.68 6.69
C ALA A 53 -1.43 9.02 5.31
N TRP A 54 -0.26 8.53 4.88
CA TRP A 54 -0.11 7.82 3.61
C TRP A 54 -0.91 6.50 3.58
N VAL A 55 -0.95 5.74 4.67
CA VAL A 55 -1.82 4.55 4.79
C VAL A 55 -3.29 4.93 4.63
N GLY A 56 -3.70 6.09 5.12
CA GLY A 56 -5.04 6.64 4.89
C GLY A 56 -5.38 6.86 3.42
N GLU A 57 -4.44 7.41 2.65
CA GLU A 57 -4.60 7.60 1.20
C GLU A 57 -4.78 6.26 0.47
N ILE A 58 -4.01 5.23 0.85
CA ILE A 58 -4.17 3.89 0.30
C ILE A 58 -5.55 3.33 0.66
N ALA A 59 -5.97 3.48 1.91
CA ALA A 59 -7.24 2.95 2.39
C ALA A 59 -8.44 3.53 1.63
N GLN A 60 -8.43 4.82 1.30
CA GLN A 60 -9.51 5.46 0.53
C GLN A 60 -9.70 4.83 -0.85
N GLY A 61 -8.61 4.59 -1.59
CA GLY A 61 -8.71 3.94 -2.89
C GLY A 61 -9.16 2.48 -2.78
N LEU A 62 -8.65 1.74 -1.79
CA LEU A 62 -9.08 0.36 -1.56
C LEU A 62 -10.55 0.28 -1.14
N ALA A 63 -11.05 1.21 -0.32
CA ALA A 63 -12.46 1.27 0.03
C ALA A 63 -13.35 1.42 -1.20
N GLY A 64 -12.95 2.25 -2.17
CA GLY A 64 -13.63 2.34 -3.46
C GLY A 64 -13.67 1.00 -4.21
N LEU A 65 -12.54 0.29 -4.27
CA LEU A 65 -12.48 -1.03 -4.90
C LEU A 65 -13.32 -2.08 -4.16
N VAL A 66 -13.36 -2.03 -2.84
CA VAL A 66 -14.22 -2.91 -2.03
C VAL A 66 -15.69 -2.69 -2.37
N HIS A 67 -16.14 -1.45 -2.47
CA HIS A 67 -17.53 -1.15 -2.83
C HIS A 67 -17.89 -1.58 -4.27
N ILE A 68 -16.93 -1.58 -5.21
CA ILE A 68 -17.17 -1.97 -6.61
C ILE A 68 -17.16 -3.50 -6.77
N PHE A 69 -16.20 -4.19 -6.15
CA PHE A 69 -15.92 -5.59 -6.42
C PHE A 69 -16.32 -6.55 -5.30
N ASN A 70 -16.58 -6.04 -4.10
CA ASN A 70 -16.86 -6.83 -2.89
C ASN A 70 -15.89 -8.02 -2.72
N PRO A 71 -14.57 -7.82 -2.72
CA PRO A 71 -13.62 -8.90 -2.62
C PRO A 71 -13.59 -9.47 -1.20
N GLN A 72 -13.37 -10.77 -1.06
CA GLN A 72 -13.11 -11.41 0.24
C GLN A 72 -11.66 -11.24 0.67
N LEU A 73 -10.74 -11.07 -0.28
CA LEU A 73 -9.30 -10.96 -0.02
C LEU A 73 -8.67 -9.87 -0.89
N ILE A 74 -7.88 -9.02 -0.25
CA ILE A 74 -6.98 -8.07 -0.92
C ILE A 74 -5.56 -8.45 -0.58
N LEU A 75 -4.73 -8.68 -1.60
CA LEU A 75 -3.30 -8.92 -1.44
C LEU A 75 -2.51 -7.66 -1.76
N ILE A 76 -1.68 -7.23 -0.82
CA ILE A 76 -0.77 -6.10 -0.99
C ILE A 76 0.61 -6.64 -1.33
N GLY A 77 1.09 -6.30 -2.54
CA GLY A 77 2.42 -6.66 -3.02
C GLY A 77 3.36 -5.46 -3.11
N GLY A 78 4.60 -5.71 -3.56
CA GLY A 78 5.63 -4.69 -3.75
C GLY A 78 6.60 -4.56 -2.59
N GLY A 79 7.60 -3.68 -2.75
CA GLY A 79 8.77 -3.61 -1.84
C GLY A 79 8.47 -3.22 -0.39
N VAL A 80 7.31 -2.63 -0.11
CA VAL A 80 6.91 -2.22 1.26
C VAL A 80 5.89 -3.16 1.90
N SER A 81 5.43 -4.19 1.18
CA SER A 81 4.37 -5.10 1.65
C SER A 81 4.76 -5.99 2.83
N ALA A 82 6.05 -6.09 3.15
CA ALA A 82 6.55 -6.82 4.32
C ALA A 82 6.26 -6.12 5.66
N GLN A 83 5.83 -4.84 5.64
CA GLN A 83 5.60 -4.01 6.83
C GLN A 83 4.23 -4.33 7.46
N GLN A 84 4.16 -5.41 8.24
CA GLN A 84 2.90 -5.87 8.83
C GLN A 84 2.28 -4.86 9.80
N GLU A 85 3.06 -4.38 10.78
CA GLU A 85 2.56 -3.51 11.85
C GLU A 85 2.36 -2.06 11.39
N LEU A 86 3.20 -1.57 10.48
CA LEU A 86 3.17 -0.17 10.04
C LEU A 86 2.35 0.05 8.76
N LEU A 87 2.04 -1.00 8.02
CA LEU A 87 1.26 -0.91 6.79
C LEU A 87 0.03 -1.83 6.79
N ILE A 88 0.21 -3.14 6.84
CA ILE A 88 -0.87 -4.09 6.57
C ILE A 88 -1.97 -4.02 7.63
N ALA A 89 -1.61 -4.06 8.90
CA ALA A 89 -2.58 -4.03 9.99
C ALA A 89 -3.36 -2.70 10.05
N PRO A 90 -2.72 -1.51 10.06
CA PRO A 90 -3.44 -0.24 10.06
C PRO A 90 -4.21 0.01 8.75
N LEU A 91 -3.74 -0.52 7.62
CA LEU A 91 -4.47 -0.43 6.36
C LEU A 91 -5.76 -1.25 6.41
N ALA A 92 -5.70 -2.48 6.91
CA ALA A 92 -6.88 -3.32 7.08
C ALA A 92 -7.93 -2.68 8.00
N GLU A 93 -7.48 -2.08 9.10
CA GLU A 93 -8.36 -1.35 10.02
C GLU A 93 -9.03 -0.16 9.33
N LYS A 94 -8.25 0.69 8.66
CA LYS A 94 -8.77 1.88 7.96
C LYS A 94 -9.73 1.52 6.82
N VAL A 95 -9.44 0.48 6.05
CA VAL A 95 -10.34 0.02 4.97
C VAL A 95 -11.66 -0.46 5.57
N ARG A 96 -11.62 -1.34 6.59
CA ARG A 96 -12.85 -1.82 7.26
C ARG A 96 -13.68 -0.68 7.85
N ALA A 97 -13.03 0.33 8.43
CA ALA A 97 -13.71 1.50 8.99
C ALA A 97 -14.31 2.43 7.90
N SER A 98 -13.83 2.33 6.66
CA SER A 98 -14.22 3.20 5.55
C SER A 98 -15.28 2.58 4.63
N VAL A 99 -15.62 1.30 4.82
CA VAL A 99 -16.62 0.60 3.99
C VAL A 99 -17.88 0.30 4.81
N MET A 100 -18.99 0.03 4.12
CA MET A 100 -20.21 -0.43 4.79
C MET A 100 -19.97 -1.75 5.52
N SER A 101 -20.58 -1.94 6.67
CA SER A 101 -20.39 -3.12 7.53
C SER A 101 -20.55 -4.45 6.80
N ALA A 102 -21.52 -4.54 5.88
CA ALA A 102 -21.73 -5.73 5.06
C ALA A 102 -20.56 -6.07 4.12
N PHE A 103 -19.76 -5.07 3.71
CA PHE A 103 -18.55 -5.30 2.91
C PHE A 103 -17.31 -5.52 3.78
N ALA A 104 -17.33 -5.05 5.03
CA ALA A 104 -16.24 -5.28 5.98
C ALA A 104 -16.24 -6.72 6.53
N GLU A 105 -17.43 -7.35 6.59
CA GLU A 105 -17.59 -8.71 7.07
C GLU A 105 -16.90 -9.70 6.13
N GLY A 106 -15.95 -10.48 6.67
CA GLY A 106 -15.17 -11.45 5.90
C GLY A 106 -14.08 -10.86 5.01
N LEU A 107 -13.91 -9.53 4.93
CA LEU A 107 -12.83 -8.91 4.17
C LEU A 107 -11.48 -9.12 4.87
N GLU A 108 -10.56 -9.76 4.17
CA GLU A 108 -9.17 -9.94 4.60
C GLU A 108 -8.22 -9.04 3.79
N LEU A 109 -7.27 -8.40 4.46
CA LEU A 109 -6.10 -7.78 3.85
C LEU A 109 -4.85 -8.52 4.29
N LYS A 110 -4.03 -8.94 3.33
CA LYS A 110 -2.78 -9.67 3.60
C LYS A 110 -1.63 -9.16 2.73
N SER A 111 -0.43 -9.31 3.22
CA SER A 111 0.78 -9.19 2.39
C SER A 111 0.82 -10.36 1.41
N ALA A 112 1.18 -10.08 0.16
CA ALA A 112 1.44 -11.14 -0.83
C ALA A 112 2.66 -11.97 -0.40
N ALA A 113 2.53 -13.31 -0.43
CA ALA A 113 3.60 -14.21 0.02
C ALA A 113 4.91 -14.04 -0.77
N LEU A 114 4.82 -13.75 -2.06
CA LEU A 114 5.98 -13.52 -2.93
C LEU A 114 6.45 -12.06 -2.91
N GLN A 115 5.79 -11.19 -2.20
CA GLN A 115 6.15 -9.77 -2.04
C GLN A 115 6.56 -9.11 -3.38
N ASN A 116 7.83 -8.69 -3.50
CA ASN A 116 8.36 -8.03 -4.70
C ASN A 116 8.65 -9.03 -5.84
N ASP A 117 8.77 -10.32 -5.56
CA ASP A 117 9.09 -11.35 -6.55
C ASP A 117 7.85 -11.89 -7.29
N ALA A 118 6.66 -11.49 -6.87
CA ALA A 118 5.40 -11.95 -7.45
C ALA A 118 5.32 -11.73 -8.96
N GLY A 119 5.83 -10.60 -9.45
CA GLY A 119 5.87 -10.28 -10.88
C GLY A 119 6.81 -11.20 -11.67
N LEU A 120 7.99 -11.48 -11.15
CA LEU A 120 8.98 -12.37 -11.78
C LEU A 120 8.47 -13.81 -11.84
N VAL A 121 7.98 -14.31 -10.70
CA VAL A 121 7.44 -15.68 -10.62
C VAL A 121 6.22 -15.82 -11.52
N GLY A 122 5.32 -14.81 -11.53
CA GLY A 122 4.15 -14.80 -12.40
C GLY A 122 4.50 -14.80 -13.89
N ALA A 123 5.50 -14.02 -14.30
CA ALA A 123 5.97 -13.99 -15.68
C ALA A 123 6.56 -15.35 -16.13
N VAL A 124 7.39 -15.97 -15.29
CA VAL A 124 7.96 -17.30 -15.57
C VAL A 124 6.87 -18.37 -15.63
N TYR A 125 5.90 -18.33 -14.69
CA TYR A 125 4.78 -19.27 -14.70
C TYR A 125 3.91 -19.11 -15.94
N TYR A 126 3.58 -17.86 -16.32
CA TYR A 126 2.82 -17.58 -17.54
C TYR A 126 3.52 -18.09 -18.78
N PHE A 127 4.84 -17.83 -18.90
CA PHE A 127 5.65 -18.31 -20.02
C PHE A 127 5.59 -19.84 -20.13
N LYS A 128 5.88 -20.55 -19.04
CA LYS A 128 5.82 -22.03 -19.03
C LYS A 128 4.45 -22.57 -19.43
N LYS A 129 3.37 -21.97 -18.91
CA LYS A 129 2.01 -22.42 -19.18
C LYS A 129 1.58 -22.27 -20.65
N HIS A 130 2.19 -21.34 -21.38
CA HIS A 130 1.78 -21.00 -22.75
C HIS A 130 2.81 -21.38 -23.83
N HIS A 131 3.97 -21.89 -23.43
CA HIS A 131 5.06 -22.24 -24.36
C HIS A 131 5.67 -23.64 -24.15
N ASP A 132 5.12 -24.44 -23.20
CA ASP A 132 5.31 -25.89 -23.09
C ASP A 132 4.09 -26.58 -23.76
#